data_6ec9fb4d76a8b2c768d3488084539dd6
#
_entry.id   6ec9fb4d76a8b2c768d3488084539dd6
#
_cell.length_a   1.000
_cell.length_b   1.000
_cell.length_c   1.000
_cell.angle_alpha   90.00
_cell.angle_beta   90.00
_cell.angle_gamma   90.00
#
_symmetry.space_group_name_H-M   'P 1'
#
loop_
_entity.id
_entity.type
_entity.pdbx_description
1 polymer ?
#
loop_
_entity_poly.entity_id
_entity_poly.type
_entity_poly.pdbx_seq_one_letter_code
_entity_poly.pdbx_strand_id
1 'polypeptide(L)'
;METILIVDDEAFIRENVQRVLTEDGYRVLEAANSQQALELIATEEIDLALLDLNLGPDNGLTLLTSFKELNPELLVIIITGYGSVESAVDALKLGAFDYMKKPFKADALRVIVKLALQTQELRREVRSLRRSSDLGEQTRLLGTSPLFVKALEQIRDVARIPSATVLVTGESGTGKELVARAIHTLSDRREHPFVAVNCASIPAELMESELFGHERGAFTGATIRKAGLFEEANNGTIFLDEIGDMHATLQAKLLRVLEERTVRRVGGSRDLPVELRVIAATNRNLEERIRSGSFRADLYYRLNVVPIQLPPLRERREDIGLLAKYFLDSFSRSFGKTFQGITPEALQLLEGYGWPGNVRELKNIIERITIMANGPLLTVEHLPGDLSRQPANTVQHGANASLAYGQGLEQALSSFEQHLIRQALHQTEGNVVKAANQLKIPRGTLRYKMEKYGL
;
A
#
# COMPACT_ATOMS: atom_id res chain seq x y z
N MET A 1 -17.61 29.13 -2.01
CA MET A 1 -17.12 30.50 -1.77
C MET A 1 -16.31 30.43 -0.51
N GLU A 2 -15.02 30.67 -0.58
CA GLU A 2 -14.10 30.51 0.54
C GLU A 2 -14.32 31.62 1.56
N THR A 3 -14.25 31.24 2.85
CA THR A 3 -14.46 32.15 3.98
C THR A 3 -13.11 32.47 4.64
N ILE A 4 -12.81 33.76 4.72
CA ILE A 4 -11.56 34.27 5.30
C ILE A 4 -11.90 35.05 6.59
N LEU A 5 -11.26 34.67 7.70
CA LEU A 5 -11.37 35.41 8.97
C LEU A 5 -10.20 36.40 9.08
N ILE A 6 -10.54 37.67 9.36
CA ILE A 6 -9.55 38.71 9.67
C ILE A 6 -9.60 38.99 11.19
N VAL A 7 -8.45 38.88 11.84
CA VAL A 7 -8.32 39.16 13.27
C VAL A 7 -7.26 40.25 13.45
N ASP A 8 -7.71 41.44 13.79
CA ASP A 8 -6.86 42.64 13.93
C ASP A 8 -7.59 43.65 14.86
N ASP A 9 -6.95 44.30 15.78
CA ASP A 9 -7.57 45.28 16.68
C ASP A 9 -7.82 46.62 15.96
N GLU A 10 -7.08 46.92 14.87
CA GLU A 10 -7.20 48.14 14.10
C GLU A 10 -8.36 48.05 13.09
N ALA A 11 -9.47 48.77 13.32
CA ALA A 11 -10.65 48.80 12.41
C ALA A 11 -10.27 49.18 10.99
N PHE A 12 -9.39 50.17 10.80
CA PHE A 12 -8.91 50.61 9.49
C PHE A 12 -8.25 49.50 8.68
N ILE A 13 -7.47 48.64 9.34
CA ILE A 13 -6.81 47.50 8.69
C ILE A 13 -7.86 46.46 8.28
N ARG A 14 -8.80 46.10 9.18
CA ARG A 14 -9.87 45.15 8.88
C ARG A 14 -10.70 45.59 7.69
N GLU A 15 -11.19 46.84 7.67
CA GLU A 15 -11.99 47.40 6.58
C GLU A 15 -11.26 47.38 5.24
N ASN A 16 -9.97 47.74 5.22
CA ASN A 16 -9.18 47.74 3.99
C ASN A 16 -8.95 46.31 3.45
N VAL A 17 -8.58 45.37 4.33
CA VAL A 17 -8.37 43.99 3.95
C VAL A 17 -9.69 43.35 3.52
N GLN A 18 -10.78 43.58 4.25
CA GLN A 18 -12.13 43.13 3.88
C GLN A 18 -12.50 43.61 2.47
N ARG A 19 -12.35 44.91 2.16
CA ARG A 19 -12.64 45.45 0.84
C ARG A 19 -11.86 44.74 -0.25
N VAL A 20 -10.53 44.58 -0.10
CA VAL A 20 -9.67 43.91 -1.09
C VAL A 20 -10.10 42.48 -1.34
N LEU A 21 -10.37 41.72 -0.29
CA LEU A 21 -10.74 40.31 -0.41
C LEU A 21 -12.18 40.09 -0.89
N THR A 22 -13.09 41.00 -0.53
CA THR A 22 -14.48 40.96 -1.05
C THR A 22 -14.53 41.30 -2.53
N GLU A 23 -13.71 42.25 -3.02
CA GLU A 23 -13.52 42.52 -4.46
C GLU A 23 -13.08 41.28 -5.24
N ASP A 24 -12.29 40.41 -4.61
CA ASP A 24 -11.80 39.17 -5.21
C ASP A 24 -12.78 37.99 -5.05
N GLY A 25 -13.99 38.23 -4.45
CA GLY A 25 -15.08 37.26 -4.36
C GLY A 25 -15.05 36.35 -3.13
N TYR A 26 -14.23 36.63 -2.10
CA TYR A 26 -14.22 35.90 -0.85
C TYR A 26 -15.30 36.37 0.13
N ARG A 27 -15.81 35.44 0.97
CA ARG A 27 -16.60 35.80 2.14
C ARG A 27 -15.65 36.17 3.26
N VAL A 28 -15.79 37.36 3.81
CA VAL A 28 -14.89 37.89 4.85
C VAL A 28 -15.62 38.04 6.17
N LEU A 29 -15.06 37.48 7.23
CA LEU A 29 -15.50 37.65 8.62
C LEU A 29 -14.44 38.43 9.38
N GLU A 30 -14.88 39.27 10.32
CA GLU A 30 -14.02 40.14 11.09
C GLU A 30 -14.11 39.86 12.57
N ALA A 31 -12.95 39.89 13.25
CA ALA A 31 -12.84 39.86 14.71
C ALA A 31 -11.87 40.93 15.18
N ALA A 32 -12.24 41.69 16.20
CA ALA A 32 -11.41 42.74 16.78
C ALA A 32 -10.56 42.26 17.94
N ASN A 33 -10.78 41.05 18.46
CA ASN A 33 -10.10 40.45 19.61
C ASN A 33 -10.13 38.93 19.55
N SER A 34 -9.37 38.30 20.44
CA SER A 34 -9.25 36.84 20.51
C SER A 34 -10.57 36.12 20.81
N GLN A 35 -11.43 36.68 21.64
CA GLN A 35 -12.71 36.07 22.02
C GLN A 35 -13.64 35.96 20.82
N GLN A 36 -13.84 37.04 20.05
CA GLN A 36 -14.65 37.04 18.86
C GLN A 36 -14.10 36.06 17.77
N ALA A 37 -12.78 36.03 17.66
CA ALA A 37 -12.13 35.11 16.71
C ALA A 37 -12.39 33.64 17.04
N LEU A 38 -12.31 33.25 18.31
CA LEU A 38 -12.58 31.88 18.76
C LEU A 38 -14.06 31.51 18.61
N GLU A 39 -14.99 32.44 18.90
CA GLU A 39 -16.43 32.23 18.67
C GLU A 39 -16.75 31.98 17.20
N LEU A 40 -16.14 32.75 16.28
CA LEU A 40 -16.33 32.58 14.85
C LEU A 40 -15.74 31.24 14.34
N ILE A 41 -14.58 30.84 14.82
CA ILE A 41 -13.98 29.54 14.43
C ILE A 41 -14.82 28.35 14.95
N ALA A 42 -15.49 28.50 16.08
CA ALA A 42 -16.35 27.46 16.63
C ALA A 42 -17.72 27.35 15.91
N THR A 43 -18.20 28.43 15.30
CA THR A 43 -19.56 28.52 14.71
C THR A 43 -19.60 28.55 13.20
N GLU A 44 -18.53 28.96 12.53
CA GLU A 44 -18.46 29.14 11.09
C GLU A 44 -17.37 28.26 10.48
N GLU A 45 -17.58 27.83 9.24
CA GLU A 45 -16.54 27.15 8.44
C GLU A 45 -15.58 28.20 7.87
N ILE A 46 -14.36 28.24 8.39
CA ILE A 46 -13.32 29.18 7.97
C ILE A 46 -12.21 28.43 7.23
N ASP A 47 -11.89 28.92 6.02
CA ASP A 47 -10.86 28.34 5.17
C ASP A 47 -9.47 28.92 5.46
N LEU A 48 -9.37 30.19 5.78
CA LEU A 48 -8.13 30.90 6.02
C LEU A 48 -8.33 31.96 7.12
N ALA A 49 -7.36 32.09 8.03
CA ALA A 49 -7.32 33.21 8.98
C ALA A 49 -6.12 34.12 8.70
N LEU A 50 -6.38 35.42 8.69
CA LEU A 50 -5.37 36.49 8.70
C LEU A 50 -5.30 37.02 10.13
N LEU A 51 -4.19 36.86 10.81
CA LEU A 51 -4.06 37.11 12.24
C LEU A 51 -2.95 38.12 12.54
N ASP A 52 -3.30 39.21 13.22
CA ASP A 52 -2.28 40.07 13.82
C ASP A 52 -1.70 39.43 15.10
N LEU A 53 -0.42 39.61 15.33
CA LEU A 53 0.24 39.23 16.59
C LEU A 53 -0.09 40.17 17.76
N ASN A 54 -0.37 41.42 17.46
CA ASN A 54 -0.74 42.43 18.45
C ASN A 54 -2.25 42.68 18.41
N LEU A 55 -2.97 42.13 19.37
CA LEU A 55 -4.42 42.30 19.53
C LEU A 55 -4.75 43.06 20.82
N GLY A 56 -4.08 44.19 21.06
CA GLY A 56 -4.20 44.95 22.27
C GLY A 56 -3.66 44.20 23.50
N PRO A 57 -4.51 43.73 24.45
CA PRO A 57 -4.06 42.97 25.61
C PRO A 57 -3.72 41.50 25.28
N ASP A 58 -4.17 40.98 24.14
CA ASP A 58 -4.05 39.58 23.77
C ASP A 58 -2.79 39.32 22.91
N ASN A 59 -2.25 38.11 23.05
CA ASN A 59 -1.08 37.70 22.28
C ASN A 59 -1.52 36.79 21.09
N GLY A 60 -1.29 37.25 19.88
CA GLY A 60 -1.65 36.50 18.64
C GLY A 60 -0.97 35.16 18.52
N LEU A 61 0.22 34.90 19.08
CA LEU A 61 0.85 33.57 19.09
C LEU A 61 0.08 32.58 19.96
N THR A 62 -0.49 33.03 21.09
CA THR A 62 -1.36 32.20 21.94
C THR A 62 -2.65 31.86 21.15
N LEU A 63 -3.23 32.85 20.48
CA LEU A 63 -4.41 32.62 19.63
C LEU A 63 -4.16 31.69 18.47
N LEU A 64 -2.99 31.77 17.82
CA LEU A 64 -2.58 30.84 16.79
C LEU A 64 -2.55 29.39 17.32
N THR A 65 -2.02 29.18 18.52
CA THR A 65 -2.00 27.86 19.17
C THR A 65 -3.42 27.35 19.40
N SER A 66 -4.31 28.18 19.95
CA SER A 66 -5.73 27.83 20.14
C SER A 66 -6.45 27.53 18.82
N PHE A 67 -6.17 28.25 17.74
CA PHE A 67 -6.70 27.96 16.42
C PHE A 67 -6.28 26.58 15.91
N LYS A 68 -5.02 26.23 16.13
CA LYS A 68 -4.47 24.93 15.73
C LYS A 68 -4.96 23.77 16.60
N GLU A 69 -5.30 24.01 17.85
CA GLU A 69 -5.93 23.03 18.72
C GLU A 69 -7.38 22.75 18.31
N LEU A 70 -8.15 23.80 17.98
CA LEU A 70 -9.55 23.69 17.54
C LEU A 70 -9.67 23.13 16.11
N ASN A 71 -8.83 23.60 15.21
CA ASN A 71 -8.80 23.16 13.81
C ASN A 71 -7.34 23.06 13.31
N PRO A 72 -6.71 21.89 13.41
CA PRO A 72 -5.33 21.67 12.94
C PRO A 72 -5.09 22.00 11.46
N GLU A 73 -6.15 21.96 10.66
CA GLU A 73 -6.12 22.17 9.21
C GLU A 73 -6.30 23.62 8.80
N LEU A 74 -6.76 24.49 9.70
CA LEU A 74 -6.97 25.90 9.42
C LEU A 74 -5.65 26.55 8.99
N LEU A 75 -5.62 27.13 7.79
CA LEU A 75 -4.47 27.91 7.37
C LEU A 75 -4.50 29.27 8.07
N VAL A 76 -3.36 29.67 8.63
CA VAL A 76 -3.21 30.95 9.33
C VAL A 76 -2.03 31.70 8.72
N ILE A 77 -2.28 32.91 8.21
CA ILE A 77 -1.25 33.85 7.77
C ILE A 77 -1.14 34.94 8.86
N ILE A 78 0.06 35.16 9.32
CA ILE A 78 0.35 36.22 10.29
C ILE A 78 0.55 37.55 9.55
N ILE A 79 -0.14 38.60 9.98
CA ILE A 79 0.03 39.95 9.45
C ILE A 79 0.31 40.91 10.64
N THR A 80 1.53 41.46 10.72
CA THR A 80 1.87 42.30 11.88
C THR A 80 2.80 43.47 11.53
N GLY A 81 2.64 44.57 12.27
CA GLY A 81 3.49 45.76 12.16
C GLY A 81 4.79 45.66 12.98
N TYR A 82 4.79 44.89 14.04
CA TYR A 82 5.92 44.73 14.97
C TYR A 82 6.50 43.33 14.92
N GLY A 83 7.16 42.98 13.80
CA GLY A 83 7.76 41.67 13.71
C GLY A 83 9.28 41.73 13.71
N SER A 84 9.93 41.20 14.76
CA SER A 84 11.32 40.75 14.64
C SER A 84 11.36 39.46 13.82
N VAL A 85 12.51 39.16 13.21
CA VAL A 85 12.71 37.87 12.50
C VAL A 85 12.40 36.68 13.44
N GLU A 86 12.63 36.87 14.72
CA GLU A 86 12.36 35.86 15.76
C GLU A 86 10.86 35.55 15.92
N SER A 87 9.97 36.55 15.97
CA SER A 87 8.53 36.33 16.07
C SER A 87 7.91 35.68 14.84
N ALA A 88 8.43 35.96 13.64
CA ALA A 88 8.04 35.29 12.42
C ALA A 88 8.45 33.80 12.44
N VAL A 89 9.67 33.50 12.88
CA VAL A 89 10.16 32.11 13.01
C VAL A 89 9.33 31.33 14.05
N ASP A 90 8.97 31.95 15.16
CA ASP A 90 8.17 31.28 16.20
C ASP A 90 6.73 31.04 15.75
N ALA A 91 6.12 31.95 15.01
CA ALA A 91 4.79 31.74 14.39
C ALA A 91 4.81 30.57 13.40
N LEU A 92 5.83 30.46 12.55
CA LEU A 92 5.98 29.34 11.61
C LEU A 92 6.19 28.00 12.35
N LYS A 93 6.96 27.97 13.45
CA LYS A 93 7.12 26.77 14.28
C LYS A 93 5.81 26.33 14.95
N LEU A 94 4.92 27.28 15.30
CA LEU A 94 3.59 27.02 15.84
C LEU A 94 2.55 26.67 14.77
N GLY A 95 2.96 26.58 13.51
CA GLY A 95 2.13 26.08 12.42
C GLY A 95 1.42 27.18 11.61
N ALA A 96 1.85 28.44 11.67
CA ALA A 96 1.43 29.43 10.70
C ALA A 96 1.82 29.01 9.29
N PHE A 97 0.97 29.30 8.29
CA PHE A 97 1.25 29.01 6.89
C PHE A 97 2.32 29.97 6.33
N ASP A 98 2.19 31.24 6.64
CA ASP A 98 3.12 32.27 6.18
C ASP A 98 3.01 33.52 7.07
N TYR A 99 3.86 34.49 6.79
CA TYR A 99 4.01 35.74 7.53
C TYR A 99 4.10 36.94 6.60
N MET A 100 3.38 38.02 6.90
CA MET A 100 3.39 39.28 6.17
C MET A 100 3.58 40.47 7.10
N LYS A 101 4.48 41.39 6.72
CA LYS A 101 4.78 42.61 7.49
C LYS A 101 3.90 43.79 7.03
N LYS A 102 3.28 44.50 8.00
CA LYS A 102 2.65 45.81 7.77
C LYS A 102 3.72 46.92 7.61
N PRO A 103 3.55 47.90 6.73
CA PRO A 103 2.49 48.03 5.74
C PRO A 103 2.72 47.13 4.52
N PHE A 104 1.65 46.54 3.99
CA PHE A 104 1.69 45.65 2.83
C PHE A 104 0.87 46.20 1.66
N LYS A 105 1.20 45.78 0.44
CA LYS A 105 0.45 46.12 -0.77
C LYS A 105 -0.71 45.13 -0.97
N ALA A 106 -1.85 45.63 -1.51
CA ALA A 106 -2.98 44.77 -1.80
C ALA A 106 -2.64 43.58 -2.71
N ASP A 107 -1.77 43.77 -3.72
CA ASP A 107 -1.33 42.70 -4.60
C ASP A 107 -0.54 41.61 -3.86
N ALA A 108 0.27 41.97 -2.88
CA ALA A 108 1.01 40.98 -2.07
C ALA A 108 0.05 40.16 -1.21
N LEU A 109 -0.99 40.79 -0.64
CA LEU A 109 -2.06 40.12 0.11
C LEU A 109 -2.82 39.13 -0.79
N ARG A 110 -3.22 39.56 -2.00
CA ARG A 110 -3.90 38.72 -2.99
C ARG A 110 -3.10 37.46 -3.33
N VAL A 111 -1.79 37.64 -3.59
CA VAL A 111 -0.92 36.52 -3.96
C VAL A 111 -0.80 35.48 -2.85
N ILE A 112 -0.58 35.92 -1.60
CA ILE A 112 -0.35 35.00 -0.47
C ILE A 112 -1.66 34.28 -0.07
N VAL A 113 -2.81 34.99 -0.09
CA VAL A 113 -4.12 34.40 0.15
C VAL A 113 -4.45 33.36 -0.91
N LYS A 114 -4.25 33.69 -2.17
CA LYS A 114 -4.49 32.74 -3.28
C LYS A 114 -3.60 31.51 -3.18
N LEU A 115 -2.33 31.68 -2.86
CA LEU A 115 -1.38 30.56 -2.66
C LEU A 115 -1.81 29.65 -1.50
N ALA A 116 -2.25 30.25 -0.39
CA ALA A 116 -2.73 29.49 0.77
C ALA A 116 -3.97 28.67 0.40
N LEU A 117 -4.97 29.28 -0.20
CA LEU A 117 -6.22 28.61 -0.59
C LEU A 117 -5.99 27.53 -1.66
N GLN A 118 -5.15 27.77 -2.67
CA GLN A 118 -4.76 26.75 -3.64
C GLN A 118 -4.03 25.56 -2.99
N THR A 119 -3.16 25.83 -2.03
CA THR A 119 -2.48 24.77 -1.27
C THR A 119 -3.47 23.92 -0.48
N GLN A 120 -4.50 24.54 0.10
CA GLN A 120 -5.56 23.85 0.82
C GLN A 120 -6.45 23.03 -0.12
N GLU A 121 -6.83 23.60 -1.27
CA GLU A 121 -7.60 22.91 -2.30
C GLU A 121 -6.86 21.67 -2.82
N LEU A 122 -5.57 21.78 -3.17
CA LEU A 122 -4.73 20.66 -3.55
C LEU A 122 -4.62 19.60 -2.43
N ARG A 123 -4.50 20.00 -1.18
CA ARG A 123 -4.51 19.07 -0.04
C ARG A 123 -5.86 18.36 0.09
N ARG A 124 -6.99 19.09 -0.08
CA ARG A 124 -8.34 18.52 -0.10
C ARG A 124 -8.55 17.59 -1.29
N GLU A 125 -8.08 17.98 -2.48
CA GLU A 125 -8.17 17.16 -3.69
C GLU A 125 -7.32 15.88 -3.57
N VAL A 126 -6.08 15.95 -3.12
CA VAL A 126 -5.25 14.77 -2.82
C VAL A 126 -5.91 13.87 -1.77
N ARG A 127 -6.55 14.44 -0.74
CA ARG A 127 -7.34 13.66 0.23
C ARG A 127 -8.61 13.07 -0.37
N SER A 128 -9.34 13.82 -1.21
CA SER A 128 -10.55 13.31 -1.87
C SER A 128 -10.19 12.24 -2.89
N LEU A 129 -9.12 12.40 -3.65
CA LEU A 129 -8.57 11.39 -4.56
C LEU A 129 -8.08 10.15 -3.77
N ARG A 130 -7.43 10.33 -2.64
CA ARG A 130 -7.09 9.24 -1.72
C ARG A 130 -8.35 8.60 -1.12
N ARG A 131 -9.37 9.37 -0.75
CA ARG A 131 -10.65 8.86 -0.23
C ARG A 131 -11.51 8.22 -1.31
N SER A 132 -11.56 8.76 -2.51
CA SER A 132 -12.35 8.22 -3.62
C SER A 132 -11.66 7.06 -4.33
N SER A 133 -10.33 7.03 -4.39
CA SER A 133 -9.57 5.90 -4.94
C SER A 133 -9.36 4.76 -3.95
N ASP A 134 -9.33 5.03 -2.62
CA ASP A 134 -8.91 4.02 -1.64
C ASP A 134 -10.03 3.40 -0.79
N LEU A 135 -11.19 4.02 -0.61
CA LEU A 135 -12.13 3.56 0.42
C LEU A 135 -13.36 2.79 -0.06
N GLY A 136 -13.67 2.78 -1.35
CA GLY A 136 -14.89 2.14 -1.87
C GLY A 136 -14.67 0.79 -2.55
N GLU A 137 -13.75 0.70 -3.47
CA GLU A 137 -13.54 -0.50 -4.30
C GLU A 137 -12.27 -1.30 -3.94
N GLN A 138 -11.19 -0.65 -3.47
CA GLN A 138 -9.91 -1.32 -3.24
C GLN A 138 -9.82 -2.11 -1.92
N THR A 139 -10.70 -1.85 -0.95
CA THR A 139 -10.70 -2.55 0.36
C THR A 139 -11.75 -3.67 0.46
N ARG A 140 -12.48 -3.96 -0.63
CA ARG A 140 -13.53 -4.97 -0.59
C ARG A 140 -12.95 -6.37 -0.65
N LEU A 141 -12.87 -7.01 0.52
CA LEU A 141 -12.57 -8.43 0.64
C LEU A 141 -13.78 -9.23 0.12
N LEU A 142 -13.62 -9.85 -1.06
CA LEU A 142 -14.67 -10.63 -1.73
C LEU A 142 -14.39 -12.12 -1.59
N GLY A 143 -15.39 -12.88 -1.15
CA GLY A 143 -15.34 -14.32 -1.08
C GLY A 143 -16.48 -14.86 -0.25
N THR A 144 -16.96 -16.05 -0.61
CA THR A 144 -18.06 -16.78 -0.01
C THR A 144 -17.64 -18.17 0.47
N SER A 145 -16.43 -18.61 0.11
CA SER A 145 -15.90 -19.90 0.52
C SER A 145 -15.77 -20.01 2.03
N PRO A 146 -16.06 -21.16 2.64
CA PRO A 146 -16.05 -21.34 4.10
C PRO A 146 -14.70 -20.96 4.75
N LEU A 147 -13.58 -21.30 4.08
CA LEU A 147 -12.25 -20.99 4.58
C LEU A 147 -11.99 -19.48 4.59
N PHE A 148 -12.45 -18.76 3.57
CA PHE A 148 -12.28 -17.32 3.48
C PHE A 148 -13.23 -16.57 4.43
N VAL A 149 -14.48 -17.05 4.58
CA VAL A 149 -15.44 -16.50 5.56
C VAL A 149 -14.89 -16.57 6.97
N LYS A 150 -14.29 -17.71 7.36
CA LYS A 150 -13.61 -17.84 8.66
C LYS A 150 -12.48 -16.79 8.83
N ALA A 151 -11.69 -16.55 7.80
CA ALA A 151 -10.66 -15.50 7.84
C ALA A 151 -11.30 -14.11 7.98
N LEU A 152 -12.42 -13.83 7.30
CA LEU A 152 -13.16 -12.56 7.44
C LEU A 152 -13.70 -12.33 8.86
N GLU A 153 -14.18 -13.37 9.52
CA GLU A 153 -14.61 -13.30 10.92
C GLU A 153 -13.42 -12.93 11.84
N GLN A 154 -12.29 -13.62 11.69
CA GLN A 154 -11.07 -13.29 12.44
C GLN A 154 -10.59 -11.85 12.19
N ILE A 155 -10.68 -11.36 10.95
CA ILE A 155 -10.35 -9.98 10.60
C ILE A 155 -11.24 -8.99 11.35
N ARG A 156 -12.57 -9.24 11.41
CA ARG A 156 -13.52 -8.38 12.12
C ARG A 156 -13.28 -8.38 13.63
N ASP A 157 -13.02 -9.54 14.22
CA ASP A 157 -12.78 -9.67 15.64
C ASP A 157 -11.50 -8.97 16.06
N VAL A 158 -10.40 -9.18 15.32
CA VAL A 158 -9.12 -8.56 15.65
C VAL A 158 -9.12 -7.06 15.37
N ALA A 159 -9.93 -6.57 14.43
CA ALA A 159 -10.04 -5.13 14.16
C ALA A 159 -10.49 -4.33 15.38
N ARG A 160 -11.31 -4.92 16.24
CA ARG A 160 -11.83 -4.31 17.48
C ARG A 160 -10.80 -4.23 18.60
N ILE A 161 -9.62 -4.83 18.43
CA ILE A 161 -8.55 -4.84 19.45
C ILE A 161 -7.37 -3.99 18.94
N PRO A 162 -7.30 -2.69 19.27
CA PRO A 162 -6.35 -1.74 18.67
C PRO A 162 -4.87 -2.04 18.94
N SER A 163 -4.56 -2.74 20.05
CA SER A 163 -3.19 -3.05 20.47
C SER A 163 -2.67 -4.39 19.97
N ALA A 164 -3.52 -5.23 19.37
CA ALA A 164 -3.14 -6.57 18.94
C ALA A 164 -2.22 -6.53 17.72
N THR A 165 -1.05 -7.16 17.83
CA THR A 165 -0.18 -7.45 16.68
C THR A 165 -0.78 -8.59 15.86
N VAL A 166 -0.81 -8.43 14.55
CA VAL A 166 -1.40 -9.41 13.62
C VAL A 166 -0.36 -9.91 12.65
N LEU A 167 -0.26 -11.22 12.49
CA LEU A 167 0.58 -11.85 11.47
C LEU A 167 -0.30 -12.48 10.40
N VAL A 168 -0.28 -11.92 9.19
CA VAL A 168 -1.02 -12.43 8.03
C VAL A 168 -0.11 -13.32 7.20
N THR A 169 -0.45 -14.61 7.10
CA THR A 169 0.30 -15.57 6.29
C THR A 169 -0.51 -16.01 5.07
N GLY A 170 0.17 -16.34 3.99
CA GLY A 170 -0.44 -16.84 2.77
C GLY A 170 0.43 -16.63 1.56
N GLU A 171 0.16 -17.36 0.49
CA GLU A 171 0.92 -17.27 -0.76
C GLU A 171 0.94 -15.86 -1.35
N SER A 172 1.88 -15.59 -2.24
CA SER A 172 1.91 -14.32 -2.98
C SER A 172 0.61 -14.15 -3.77
N GLY A 173 0.06 -12.91 -3.76
CA GLY A 173 -1.15 -12.59 -4.50
C GLY A 173 -2.48 -13.02 -3.87
N THR A 174 -2.50 -13.54 -2.63
CA THR A 174 -3.74 -13.92 -1.91
C THR A 174 -4.53 -12.74 -1.36
N GLY A 175 -3.93 -11.54 -1.27
CA GLY A 175 -4.56 -10.32 -0.79
C GLY A 175 -4.19 -9.91 0.63
N LYS A 176 -2.99 -10.26 1.12
CA LYS A 176 -2.50 -9.94 2.48
C LYS A 176 -2.57 -8.43 2.80
N GLU A 177 -2.20 -7.57 1.86
CA GLU A 177 -2.30 -6.12 2.02
C GLU A 177 -3.75 -5.65 2.17
N LEU A 178 -4.69 -6.22 1.38
CA LEU A 178 -6.11 -5.90 1.50
C LEU A 178 -6.66 -6.26 2.89
N VAL A 179 -6.20 -7.38 3.46
CA VAL A 179 -6.54 -7.76 4.84
C VAL A 179 -6.00 -6.76 5.85
N ALA A 180 -4.76 -6.32 5.71
CA ALA A 180 -4.18 -5.32 6.60
C ALA A 180 -4.95 -3.99 6.54
N ARG A 181 -5.30 -3.53 5.33
CA ARG A 181 -6.15 -2.34 5.13
C ARG A 181 -7.54 -2.50 5.71
N ALA A 182 -8.16 -3.68 5.55
CA ALA A 182 -9.47 -3.96 6.13
C ALA A 182 -9.44 -3.93 7.68
N ILE A 183 -8.41 -4.53 8.30
CA ILE A 183 -8.21 -4.48 9.76
C ILE A 183 -8.10 -3.02 10.25
N HIS A 184 -7.33 -2.20 9.54
CA HIS A 184 -7.17 -0.78 9.87
C HIS A 184 -8.49 -0.01 9.73
N THR A 185 -9.18 -0.15 8.59
CA THR A 185 -10.43 0.56 8.29
C THR A 185 -11.58 0.18 9.24
N LEU A 186 -11.60 -1.07 9.72
CA LEU A 186 -12.59 -1.56 10.69
C LEU A 186 -12.22 -1.26 12.14
N SER A 187 -11.07 -0.66 12.42
CA SER A 187 -10.60 -0.33 13.76
C SER A 187 -10.89 1.12 14.16
N ASP A 188 -10.72 1.41 15.45
CA ASP A 188 -10.82 2.77 15.99
C ASP A 188 -9.72 3.71 15.45
N ARG A 189 -8.67 3.15 14.79
CA ARG A 189 -7.56 3.90 14.20
C ARG A 189 -7.80 4.27 12.72
N ARG A 190 -8.99 4.04 12.18
CA ARG A 190 -9.32 4.26 10.76
C ARG A 190 -9.05 5.68 10.24
N GLU A 191 -9.15 6.69 11.12
CA GLU A 191 -8.90 8.11 10.77
C GLU A 191 -7.41 8.49 10.92
N HIS A 192 -6.58 7.56 11.45
CA HIS A 192 -5.16 7.75 11.65
C HIS A 192 -4.33 7.21 10.47
N PRO A 193 -3.03 7.50 10.38
CA PRO A 193 -2.20 7.05 9.27
C PRO A 193 -2.15 5.52 9.13
N PHE A 194 -2.21 5.02 7.87
CA PHE A 194 -1.87 3.66 7.49
C PHE A 194 -0.59 3.69 6.66
N VAL A 195 0.52 3.26 7.23
CA VAL A 195 1.83 3.27 6.59
C VAL A 195 2.18 1.85 6.16
N ALA A 196 2.31 1.61 4.86
CA ALA A 196 2.65 0.31 4.29
C ALA A 196 4.11 0.28 3.84
N VAL A 197 4.83 -0.77 4.22
CA VAL A 197 6.25 -0.96 3.91
C VAL A 197 6.46 -2.37 3.40
N ASN A 198 7.07 -2.52 2.24
CA ASN A 198 7.51 -3.82 1.74
C ASN A 198 8.98 -4.06 2.10
N CYS A 199 9.22 -5.03 2.98
CA CYS A 199 10.55 -5.32 3.51
C CYS A 199 11.51 -5.96 2.50
N ALA A 200 11.00 -6.45 1.35
CA ALA A 200 11.83 -7.04 0.30
C ALA A 200 12.23 -6.04 -0.79
N SER A 201 11.56 -4.87 -0.87
CA SER A 201 11.73 -3.93 -1.98
C SER A 201 12.85 -2.90 -1.81
N ILE A 202 13.36 -2.72 -0.58
CA ILE A 202 14.34 -1.69 -0.24
C ILE A 202 15.63 -2.34 0.25
N PRO A 203 16.81 -1.93 -0.23
CA PRO A 203 18.09 -2.39 0.32
C PRO A 203 18.20 -2.19 1.83
N ALA A 204 18.84 -3.12 2.55
CA ALA A 204 18.84 -3.15 4.02
C ALA A 204 19.34 -1.84 4.67
N GLU A 205 20.36 -1.21 4.09
CA GLU A 205 20.95 0.05 4.58
C GLU A 205 19.96 1.23 4.46
N LEU A 206 19.22 1.30 3.35
CA LEU A 206 18.18 2.30 3.15
C LEU A 206 16.94 2.00 3.97
N MET A 207 16.58 0.73 4.12
CA MET A 207 15.44 0.28 4.92
C MET A 207 15.56 0.74 6.37
N GLU A 208 16.77 0.69 6.94
CA GLU A 208 17.01 1.15 8.30
C GLU A 208 16.67 2.64 8.47
N SER A 209 17.18 3.46 7.55
CA SER A 209 16.93 4.89 7.53
C SER A 209 15.47 5.24 7.24
N GLU A 210 14.78 4.47 6.38
CA GLU A 210 13.35 4.67 6.10
C GLU A 210 12.49 4.31 7.31
N LEU A 211 12.71 3.13 7.91
CA LEU A 211 11.89 2.67 9.03
C LEU A 211 12.08 3.49 10.29
N PHE A 212 13.34 3.76 10.68
CA PHE A 212 13.67 4.35 11.99
C PHE A 212 14.01 5.84 11.91
N GLY A 213 14.21 6.40 10.70
CA GLY A 213 14.69 7.75 10.53
C GLY A 213 16.19 7.91 10.82
N HIS A 214 16.73 9.08 10.56
CA HIS A 214 18.13 9.39 10.84
C HIS A 214 18.33 10.83 11.33
N GLU A 215 19.37 11.02 12.12
CA GLU A 215 19.85 12.34 12.49
C GLU A 215 20.85 12.84 11.43
N ARG A 216 21.03 14.16 11.36
CA ARG A 216 22.01 14.77 10.47
C ARG A 216 23.42 14.22 10.75
N GLY A 217 24.13 13.76 9.72
CA GLY A 217 25.48 13.20 9.84
C GLY A 217 25.52 11.72 10.25
N ALA A 218 24.41 11.01 10.32
CA ALA A 218 24.35 9.61 10.70
C ALA A 218 25.13 8.67 9.75
N PHE A 219 25.19 9.03 8.47
CA PHE A 219 25.96 8.32 7.44
C PHE A 219 26.35 9.29 6.31
N THR A 220 27.19 8.85 5.39
CA THR A 220 27.62 9.64 4.22
C THR A 220 26.40 9.93 3.33
N GLY A 221 25.97 11.20 3.26
CA GLY A 221 24.77 11.65 2.56
C GLY A 221 23.61 12.07 3.47
N ALA A 222 23.66 11.85 4.76
CA ALA A 222 22.66 12.33 5.74
C ALA A 222 22.84 13.84 6.02
N THR A 223 22.52 14.68 5.05
CA THR A 223 22.69 16.14 5.14
C THR A 223 21.64 16.83 6.02
N ILE A 224 20.45 16.24 6.11
CA ILE A 224 19.32 16.71 6.91
C ILE A 224 18.82 15.60 7.82
N ARG A 225 18.10 15.94 8.89
CA ARG A 225 17.36 15.00 9.72
C ARG A 225 16.13 14.52 8.99
N LYS A 226 15.80 13.22 9.09
CA LYS A 226 14.58 12.62 8.51
C LYS A 226 13.82 11.81 9.58
N ALA A 227 12.50 12.01 9.67
CA ALA A 227 11.64 11.15 10.47
C ALA A 227 11.51 9.78 9.81
N GLY A 228 11.37 8.72 10.62
CA GLY A 228 11.16 7.36 10.14
C GLY A 228 9.68 6.99 10.00
N LEU A 229 9.39 5.93 9.23
CA LEU A 229 8.04 5.44 8.99
C LEU A 229 7.32 5.00 10.28
N PHE A 230 8.05 4.57 11.31
CA PHE A 230 7.47 4.32 12.63
C PHE A 230 6.98 5.60 13.31
N GLU A 231 7.66 6.73 13.13
CA GLU A 231 7.21 8.03 13.63
C GLU A 231 5.99 8.53 12.83
N GLU A 232 5.98 8.33 11.51
CA GLU A 232 4.84 8.68 10.62
C GLU A 232 3.59 7.86 10.92
N ALA A 233 3.76 6.59 11.34
CA ALA A 233 2.66 5.69 11.71
C ALA A 233 2.14 5.93 13.15
N ASN A 234 2.67 6.92 13.87
CA ASN A 234 2.27 7.17 15.25
C ASN A 234 0.75 7.41 15.37
N ASN A 235 0.12 6.85 16.40
CA ASN A 235 -1.32 6.76 16.63
C ASN A 235 -2.09 5.95 15.57
N GLY A 236 -1.44 5.52 14.48
CA GLY A 236 -2.02 4.80 13.36
C GLY A 236 -1.66 3.32 13.31
N THR A 237 -1.44 2.82 12.11
CA THR A 237 -1.10 1.42 11.82
C THR A 237 0.10 1.36 10.88
N ILE A 238 1.10 0.56 11.22
CA ILE A 238 2.16 0.19 10.28
C ILE A 238 1.92 -1.23 9.76
N PHE A 239 2.00 -1.39 8.43
CA PHE A 239 1.91 -2.67 7.75
C PHE A 239 3.27 -3.05 7.18
N LEU A 240 3.83 -4.16 7.64
CA LEU A 240 5.13 -4.69 7.23
C LEU A 240 4.90 -5.90 6.32
N ASP A 241 4.93 -5.67 5.00
CA ASP A 241 4.79 -6.75 4.03
C ASP A 241 6.13 -7.46 3.81
N GLU A 242 6.05 -8.76 3.54
CA GLU A 242 7.18 -9.68 3.34
C GLU A 242 8.20 -9.59 4.50
N ILE A 243 7.68 -9.58 5.74
CA ILE A 243 8.50 -9.50 6.97
C ILE A 243 9.54 -10.62 7.07
N GLY A 244 9.25 -11.78 6.47
CA GLY A 244 10.17 -12.91 6.40
C GLY A 244 11.48 -12.57 5.69
N ASP A 245 11.51 -11.60 4.79
CA ASP A 245 12.70 -11.20 4.03
C ASP A 245 13.47 -10.03 4.69
N MET A 246 13.03 -9.58 5.88
CA MET A 246 13.73 -8.53 6.64
C MET A 246 15.12 -8.97 7.09
N HIS A 247 16.12 -8.12 6.89
CA HIS A 247 17.49 -8.39 7.29
C HIS A 247 17.64 -8.55 8.82
N ALA A 248 18.53 -9.43 9.28
CA ALA A 248 18.67 -9.80 10.69
C ALA A 248 18.95 -8.62 11.65
N THR A 249 19.72 -7.61 11.20
CA THR A 249 20.00 -6.40 11.99
C THR A 249 18.74 -5.58 12.27
N LEU A 250 17.82 -5.51 11.29
CA LEU A 250 16.56 -4.78 11.42
C LEU A 250 15.54 -5.52 12.27
N GLN A 251 15.59 -6.87 12.27
CA GLN A 251 14.75 -7.69 13.14
C GLN A 251 14.96 -7.38 14.63
N ALA A 252 16.22 -7.17 15.05
CA ALA A 252 16.51 -6.79 16.43
C ALA A 252 15.97 -5.41 16.80
N LYS A 253 16.05 -4.43 15.88
CA LYS A 253 15.49 -3.10 16.09
C LYS A 253 13.97 -3.10 16.11
N LEU A 254 13.34 -3.88 15.21
CA LEU A 254 11.90 -4.04 15.20
C LEU A 254 11.39 -4.67 16.50
N LEU A 255 12.08 -5.71 17.02
CA LEU A 255 11.73 -6.32 18.30
C LEU A 255 11.69 -5.27 19.41
N ARG A 256 12.71 -4.39 19.48
CA ARG A 256 12.77 -3.31 20.46
C ARG A 256 11.57 -2.36 20.32
N VAL A 257 11.16 -1.98 19.11
CA VAL A 257 9.97 -1.14 18.90
C VAL A 257 8.71 -1.82 19.40
N LEU A 258 8.57 -3.14 19.17
CA LEU A 258 7.40 -3.91 19.61
C LEU A 258 7.32 -4.06 21.13
N GLU A 259 8.45 -4.11 21.82
CA GLU A 259 8.55 -4.30 23.27
C GLU A 259 8.52 -2.98 24.05
N GLU A 260 9.40 -2.05 23.67
CA GLU A 260 9.61 -0.79 24.40
C GLU A 260 8.66 0.32 23.96
N ARG A 261 7.98 0.17 22.81
CA ARG A 261 7.15 1.22 22.20
C ARG A 261 7.92 2.53 21.97
N THR A 262 9.21 2.40 21.65
CA THR A 262 10.08 3.53 21.35
C THR A 262 10.87 3.28 20.06
N VAL A 263 11.19 4.36 19.37
CA VAL A 263 12.02 4.37 18.17
C VAL A 263 13.26 5.21 18.41
N ARG A 264 14.42 4.71 18.01
CA ARG A 264 15.66 5.47 18.00
C ARG A 264 16.15 5.67 16.58
N ARG A 265 16.37 6.93 16.19
CA ARG A 265 16.91 7.27 14.88
C ARG A 265 18.34 6.78 14.70
N VAL A 266 18.72 6.48 13.47
CA VAL A 266 20.09 6.14 13.11
C VAL A 266 21.00 7.33 13.44
N GLY A 267 22.10 7.08 14.16
CA GLY A 267 23.01 8.13 14.65
C GLY A 267 22.50 8.95 15.82
N GLY A 268 21.26 8.71 16.29
CA GLY A 268 20.68 9.39 17.44
C GLY A 268 20.83 8.61 18.74
N SER A 269 20.74 9.33 19.89
CA SER A 269 20.77 8.75 21.24
C SER A 269 19.41 8.83 21.96
N ARG A 270 18.44 9.55 21.40
CA ARG A 270 17.12 9.78 22.02
C ARG A 270 16.14 8.69 21.61
N ASP A 271 15.45 8.11 22.60
CA ASP A 271 14.30 7.25 22.39
C ASP A 271 13.02 8.10 22.25
N LEU A 272 12.30 7.88 21.17
CA LEU A 272 11.06 8.59 20.84
C LEU A 272 9.89 7.62 21.08
N PRO A 273 8.94 7.94 21.97
CA PRO A 273 7.78 7.08 22.20
C PRO A 273 6.90 7.04 20.95
N VAL A 274 6.40 5.85 20.61
CA VAL A 274 5.46 5.64 19.50
C VAL A 274 4.32 4.74 19.95
N GLU A 275 3.11 5.18 19.66
CA GLU A 275 1.92 4.39 19.89
C GLU A 275 1.32 3.98 18.55
N LEU A 276 1.55 2.75 18.13
CA LEU A 276 1.07 2.27 16.83
C LEU A 276 0.62 0.81 16.90
N ARG A 277 -0.23 0.44 15.95
CA ARG A 277 -0.60 -0.95 15.69
C ARG A 277 0.33 -1.53 14.63
N VAL A 278 0.79 -2.77 14.85
CA VAL A 278 1.64 -3.48 13.88
C VAL A 278 0.85 -4.61 13.26
N ILE A 279 0.84 -4.64 11.93
CA ILE A 279 0.34 -5.76 11.12
C ILE A 279 1.52 -6.20 10.25
N ALA A 280 1.91 -7.46 10.35
CA ALA A 280 2.98 -8.04 9.54
C ALA A 280 2.39 -9.07 8.56
N ALA A 281 2.99 -9.19 7.39
CA ALA A 281 2.59 -10.20 6.41
C ALA A 281 3.81 -10.91 5.81
N THR A 282 3.62 -12.18 5.43
CA THR A 282 4.65 -12.95 4.73
C THR A 282 4.07 -14.11 3.93
N ASN A 283 4.73 -14.48 2.84
CA ASN A 283 4.50 -15.71 2.10
C ASN A 283 5.51 -16.82 2.49
N ARG A 284 6.50 -16.50 3.34
CA ARG A 284 7.55 -17.44 3.76
C ARG A 284 7.13 -18.24 4.98
N ASN A 285 7.63 -19.46 5.08
CA ASN A 285 7.53 -20.26 6.30
C ASN A 285 8.53 -19.72 7.33
N LEU A 286 8.04 -18.95 8.31
CA LEU A 286 8.90 -18.36 9.35
C LEU A 286 9.53 -19.38 10.27
N GLU A 287 8.91 -20.54 10.51
CA GLU A 287 9.47 -21.61 11.35
C GLU A 287 10.70 -22.24 10.68
N GLU A 288 10.67 -22.42 9.37
CA GLU A 288 11.85 -22.87 8.61
C GLU A 288 12.96 -21.82 8.65
N ARG A 289 12.61 -20.53 8.54
CA ARG A 289 13.57 -19.43 8.63
C ARG A 289 14.19 -19.30 10.04
N ILE A 290 13.44 -19.62 11.09
CA ILE A 290 13.97 -19.70 12.45
C ILE A 290 14.98 -20.85 12.55
N ARG A 291 14.63 -22.04 12.03
CA ARG A 291 15.55 -23.21 12.03
C ARG A 291 16.84 -22.95 11.24
N SER A 292 16.77 -22.20 10.15
CA SER A 292 17.93 -21.79 9.35
C SER A 292 18.72 -20.61 9.94
N GLY A 293 18.25 -19.99 11.02
CA GLY A 293 18.90 -18.83 11.64
C GLY A 293 18.70 -17.51 10.87
N SER A 294 17.85 -17.49 9.82
CA SER A 294 17.60 -16.30 9.02
C SER A 294 16.47 -15.42 9.58
N PHE A 295 15.70 -15.91 10.54
CA PHE A 295 14.69 -15.16 11.28
C PHE A 295 14.79 -15.44 12.78
N ARG A 296 14.61 -14.40 13.61
CA ARG A 296 14.74 -14.53 15.08
C ARG A 296 13.45 -15.11 15.69
N ALA A 297 13.61 -16.06 16.58
CA ALA A 297 12.49 -16.70 17.28
C ALA A 297 11.74 -15.73 18.21
N ASP A 298 12.45 -14.84 18.90
CA ASP A 298 11.86 -13.84 19.80
C ASP A 298 10.94 -12.86 19.03
N LEU A 299 11.37 -12.39 17.88
CA LEU A 299 10.56 -11.55 17.01
C LEU A 299 9.31 -12.28 16.50
N TYR A 300 9.47 -13.55 16.10
CA TYR A 300 8.34 -14.37 15.64
C TYR A 300 7.24 -14.44 16.71
N TYR A 301 7.57 -14.77 17.95
CA TYR A 301 6.57 -14.85 19.01
C TYR A 301 5.93 -13.51 19.33
N ARG A 302 6.63 -12.40 19.11
CA ARG A 302 6.07 -11.05 19.33
C ARG A 302 5.17 -10.59 18.18
N LEU A 303 5.41 -11.08 16.94
CA LEU A 303 4.57 -10.81 15.78
C LEU A 303 3.37 -11.74 15.72
N ASN A 304 3.52 -13.02 16.07
CA ASN A 304 2.52 -14.08 15.95
C ASN A 304 1.56 -14.12 17.15
N VAL A 305 1.01 -12.96 17.54
CA VAL A 305 0.00 -12.88 18.62
C VAL A 305 -1.37 -13.31 18.10
N VAL A 306 -1.77 -12.77 16.94
CA VAL A 306 -3.00 -13.18 16.26
C VAL A 306 -2.65 -13.61 14.82
N PRO A 307 -2.53 -14.91 14.55
CA PRO A 307 -2.30 -15.41 13.21
C PRO A 307 -3.57 -15.37 12.36
N ILE A 308 -3.46 -14.86 11.15
CA ILE A 308 -4.51 -14.95 10.12
C ILE A 308 -3.90 -15.62 8.90
N GLN A 309 -4.40 -16.80 8.55
CA GLN A 309 -3.95 -17.53 7.37
C GLN A 309 -4.93 -17.33 6.22
N LEU A 310 -4.44 -16.83 5.09
CA LEU A 310 -5.23 -16.68 3.87
C LEU A 310 -5.09 -17.93 3.00
N PRO A 311 -6.21 -18.57 2.63
CA PRO A 311 -6.18 -19.72 1.75
C PRO A 311 -5.77 -19.29 0.33
N PRO A 312 -4.98 -20.11 -0.38
CA PRO A 312 -4.69 -19.89 -1.79
C PRO A 312 -5.97 -20.04 -2.62
N LEU A 313 -6.00 -19.40 -3.81
CA LEU A 313 -7.22 -19.34 -4.62
C LEU A 313 -7.72 -20.72 -5.08
N ARG A 314 -6.84 -21.69 -5.28
CA ARG A 314 -7.17 -23.09 -5.60
C ARG A 314 -7.95 -23.83 -4.49
N GLU A 315 -7.87 -23.37 -3.24
CA GLU A 315 -8.61 -23.92 -2.09
C GLU A 315 -9.95 -23.20 -1.86
N ARG A 316 -10.21 -22.11 -2.62
CA ARG A 316 -11.46 -21.35 -2.60
C ARG A 316 -12.03 -21.15 -3.99
N ARG A 317 -12.18 -22.24 -4.73
CA ARG A 317 -12.61 -22.22 -6.15
C ARG A 317 -13.96 -21.54 -6.36
N GLU A 318 -14.86 -21.67 -5.39
CA GLU A 318 -16.17 -21.00 -5.36
C GLU A 318 -16.08 -19.47 -5.47
N ASP A 319 -14.95 -18.89 -5.03
CA ASP A 319 -14.72 -17.45 -5.10
C ASP A 319 -14.21 -16.97 -6.47
N ILE A 320 -13.71 -17.90 -7.32
CA ILE A 320 -13.07 -17.51 -8.60
C ILE A 320 -14.06 -16.81 -9.51
N GLY A 321 -15.27 -17.37 -9.66
CA GLY A 321 -16.32 -16.78 -10.49
C GLY A 321 -16.75 -15.40 -10.00
N LEU A 322 -16.91 -15.24 -8.69
CA LEU A 322 -17.23 -13.96 -8.05
C LEU A 322 -16.14 -12.91 -8.31
N LEU A 323 -14.86 -13.27 -8.09
CA LEU A 323 -13.72 -12.41 -8.28
C LEU A 323 -13.53 -12.04 -9.77
N ALA A 324 -13.62 -13.02 -10.67
CA ALA A 324 -13.50 -12.80 -12.11
C ALA A 324 -14.57 -11.82 -12.62
N LYS A 325 -15.83 -12.00 -12.20
CA LYS A 325 -16.92 -11.10 -12.54
C LYS A 325 -16.67 -9.69 -12.00
N TYR A 326 -16.28 -9.58 -10.73
CA TYR A 326 -15.98 -8.29 -10.11
C TYR A 326 -14.88 -7.54 -10.88
N PHE A 327 -13.78 -8.21 -11.24
CA PHE A 327 -12.71 -7.58 -12.01
C PHE A 327 -13.17 -7.21 -13.42
N LEU A 328 -13.94 -8.08 -14.08
CA LEU A 328 -14.47 -7.81 -15.41
C LEU A 328 -15.36 -6.58 -15.40
N ASP A 329 -16.28 -6.46 -14.43
CA ASP A 329 -17.17 -5.32 -14.28
C ASP A 329 -16.40 -4.03 -13.97
N SER A 330 -15.38 -4.10 -13.11
CA SER A 330 -14.53 -2.97 -12.75
C SER A 330 -13.72 -2.46 -13.95
N PHE A 331 -13.02 -3.35 -14.65
CA PHE A 331 -12.21 -2.99 -15.82
C PHE A 331 -13.06 -2.58 -17.01
N SER A 332 -14.24 -3.19 -17.21
CA SER A 332 -15.17 -2.77 -18.26
C SER A 332 -15.60 -1.31 -18.09
N ARG A 333 -15.92 -0.92 -16.87
CA ARG A 333 -16.23 0.49 -16.55
C ARG A 333 -15.04 1.41 -16.78
N SER A 334 -13.85 1.02 -16.32
CA SER A 334 -12.63 1.83 -16.43
C SER A 334 -12.16 2.03 -17.88
N PHE A 335 -12.32 1.02 -18.73
CA PHE A 335 -11.84 1.05 -20.12
C PHE A 335 -12.97 1.34 -21.14
N GLY A 336 -14.18 1.65 -20.66
CA GLY A 336 -15.34 1.93 -21.55
C GLY A 336 -15.74 0.70 -22.40
N LYS A 337 -15.58 -0.51 -21.86
CA LYS A 337 -15.92 -1.77 -22.53
C LYS A 337 -17.33 -2.23 -22.17
N THR A 338 -17.92 -3.09 -22.98
CA THR A 338 -19.32 -3.53 -22.88
C THR A 338 -19.49 -4.97 -22.39
N PHE A 339 -18.47 -5.55 -21.72
CA PHE A 339 -18.60 -6.88 -21.16
C PHE A 339 -19.68 -6.91 -20.06
N GLN A 340 -20.62 -7.86 -20.17
CA GLN A 340 -21.73 -8.06 -19.24
C GLN A 340 -21.59 -9.32 -18.40
N GLY A 341 -20.67 -10.24 -18.79
CA GLY A 341 -20.49 -11.50 -18.08
C GLY A 341 -19.43 -12.41 -18.65
N ILE A 342 -19.37 -13.60 -18.12
CA ILE A 342 -18.43 -14.67 -18.49
C ILE A 342 -19.28 -15.88 -18.92
N THR A 343 -18.91 -16.54 -20.01
CA THR A 343 -19.65 -17.76 -20.44
C THR A 343 -19.38 -18.92 -19.48
N PRO A 344 -20.32 -19.87 -19.32
CA PRO A 344 -20.14 -21.01 -18.43
C PRO A 344 -18.88 -21.84 -18.74
N GLU A 345 -18.55 -22.00 -20.00
CA GLU A 345 -17.37 -22.75 -20.46
C GLU A 345 -16.06 -22.03 -20.05
N ALA A 346 -16.02 -20.71 -20.22
CA ALA A 346 -14.88 -19.91 -19.78
C ALA A 346 -14.75 -19.93 -18.25
N LEU A 347 -15.86 -19.87 -17.53
CA LEU A 347 -15.88 -19.93 -16.07
C LEU A 347 -15.34 -21.28 -15.55
N GLN A 348 -15.75 -22.40 -16.14
CA GLN A 348 -15.23 -23.73 -15.79
C GLN A 348 -13.70 -23.83 -15.96
N LEU A 349 -13.15 -23.24 -17.02
CA LEU A 349 -11.70 -23.21 -17.22
C LEU A 349 -11.00 -22.37 -16.16
N LEU A 350 -11.57 -21.21 -15.80
CA LEU A 350 -11.03 -20.36 -14.73
C LEU A 350 -11.05 -21.08 -13.37
N GLU A 351 -12.14 -21.79 -13.04
CA GLU A 351 -12.28 -22.54 -11.79
C GLU A 351 -11.39 -23.80 -11.75
N GLY A 352 -11.10 -24.38 -12.90
CA GLY A 352 -10.23 -25.56 -13.03
C GLY A 352 -8.74 -25.26 -12.91
N TYR A 353 -8.33 -24.01 -13.10
CA TYR A 353 -6.92 -23.65 -13.09
C TYR A 353 -6.34 -23.53 -11.66
N GLY A 354 -5.04 -23.78 -11.53
CA GLY A 354 -4.36 -23.86 -10.23
C GLY A 354 -3.98 -22.52 -9.58
N TRP A 355 -4.00 -21.44 -10.33
CA TRP A 355 -3.72 -20.07 -9.89
C TRP A 355 -2.45 -19.91 -9.04
N PRO A 356 -1.25 -20.21 -9.54
CA PRO A 356 -0.01 -20.08 -8.78
C PRO A 356 0.25 -18.64 -8.31
N GLY A 357 -0.21 -17.62 -9.05
CA GLY A 357 -0.17 -16.21 -8.66
C GLY A 357 -1.44 -15.71 -7.95
N ASN A 358 -2.35 -16.64 -7.58
CA ASN A 358 -3.57 -16.37 -6.82
C ASN A 358 -4.45 -15.25 -7.43
N VAL A 359 -5.02 -14.39 -6.60
CA VAL A 359 -5.93 -13.30 -7.03
C VAL A 359 -5.21 -12.27 -7.88
N ARG A 360 -3.90 -12.06 -7.67
CA ARG A 360 -3.11 -11.12 -8.51
C ARG A 360 -3.03 -11.61 -9.94
N GLU A 361 -2.81 -12.89 -10.16
CA GLU A 361 -2.78 -13.50 -11.49
C GLU A 361 -4.16 -13.45 -12.16
N LEU A 362 -5.22 -13.82 -11.45
CA LEU A 362 -6.59 -13.73 -11.94
C LEU A 362 -6.92 -12.30 -12.37
N LYS A 363 -6.65 -11.31 -11.52
CA LYS A 363 -6.85 -9.89 -11.84
C LYS A 363 -6.13 -9.48 -13.12
N ASN A 364 -4.83 -9.81 -13.23
CA ASN A 364 -4.02 -9.44 -14.39
C ASN A 364 -4.52 -10.10 -15.70
N ILE A 365 -5.00 -11.35 -15.63
CA ILE A 365 -5.56 -12.04 -16.79
C ILE A 365 -6.86 -11.38 -17.23
N ILE A 366 -7.79 -11.10 -16.31
CA ILE A 366 -9.06 -10.43 -16.62
C ILE A 366 -8.81 -9.02 -17.17
N GLU A 367 -7.88 -8.27 -16.56
CA GLU A 367 -7.48 -6.95 -17.04
C GLU A 367 -6.99 -7.00 -18.50
N ARG A 368 -6.04 -7.89 -18.79
CA ARG A 368 -5.50 -8.08 -20.13
C ARG A 368 -6.59 -8.44 -21.14
N ILE A 369 -7.50 -9.35 -20.78
CA ILE A 369 -8.62 -9.72 -21.65
C ILE A 369 -9.50 -8.51 -21.92
N THR A 370 -9.85 -7.75 -20.89
CA THR A 370 -10.73 -6.57 -21.03
C THR A 370 -10.09 -5.50 -21.92
N ILE A 371 -8.78 -5.33 -21.88
CA ILE A 371 -8.06 -4.39 -22.76
C ILE A 371 -8.10 -4.86 -24.21
N MET A 372 -7.78 -6.14 -24.47
CA MET A 372 -7.50 -6.65 -25.81
C MET A 372 -8.73 -7.16 -26.55
N ALA A 373 -9.77 -7.59 -25.84
CA ALA A 373 -10.97 -8.14 -26.44
C ALA A 373 -12.13 -7.13 -26.42
N ASN A 374 -13.11 -7.38 -27.31
CA ASN A 374 -14.37 -6.65 -27.37
C ASN A 374 -15.51 -7.68 -27.48
N GLY A 375 -16.64 -7.38 -26.86
CA GLY A 375 -17.84 -8.22 -26.94
C GLY A 375 -18.70 -8.13 -25.70
N PRO A 376 -19.90 -8.70 -25.72
CA PRO A 376 -20.79 -8.69 -24.57
C PRO A 376 -20.40 -9.72 -23.48
N LEU A 377 -19.70 -10.79 -23.85
CA LEU A 377 -19.32 -11.88 -22.94
C LEU A 377 -17.84 -12.24 -23.10
N LEU A 378 -17.20 -12.58 -21.99
CA LEU A 378 -15.89 -13.20 -21.96
C LEU A 378 -16.06 -14.69 -22.31
N THR A 379 -15.47 -15.13 -23.42
CA THR A 379 -15.53 -16.50 -23.94
C THR A 379 -14.21 -17.23 -23.78
N VAL A 380 -14.19 -18.53 -24.05
CA VAL A 380 -12.98 -19.37 -24.02
C VAL A 380 -11.87 -18.84 -24.96
N GLU A 381 -12.25 -18.27 -26.10
CA GLU A 381 -11.32 -17.72 -27.10
C GLU A 381 -10.49 -16.53 -26.56
N HIS A 382 -11.02 -15.83 -25.57
CA HIS A 382 -10.35 -14.71 -24.93
C HIS A 382 -9.33 -15.16 -23.87
N LEU A 383 -9.43 -16.42 -23.40
CA LEU A 383 -8.54 -16.96 -22.37
C LEU A 383 -7.16 -17.30 -22.94
N PRO A 384 -6.08 -17.08 -22.20
CA PRO A 384 -4.74 -17.54 -22.59
C PRO A 384 -4.69 -19.05 -22.83
N GLY A 385 -3.88 -19.48 -23.80
CA GLY A 385 -3.76 -20.89 -24.18
C GLY A 385 -3.37 -21.83 -23.05
N ASP A 386 -2.67 -21.35 -22.03
CA ASP A 386 -2.31 -22.13 -20.86
C ASP A 386 -3.52 -22.44 -19.96
N LEU A 387 -4.54 -21.59 -19.95
CA LEU A 387 -5.83 -21.83 -19.28
C LEU A 387 -6.74 -22.74 -20.09
N SER A 388 -6.61 -22.71 -21.44
CA SER A 388 -7.43 -23.52 -22.35
C SER A 388 -6.99 -24.97 -22.41
N ARG A 389 -5.75 -25.25 -22.02
CA ARG A 389 -5.27 -26.63 -21.87
C ARG A 389 -5.77 -27.17 -20.55
N GLN A 390 -6.90 -27.88 -20.57
CA GLN A 390 -7.29 -28.73 -19.43
C GLN A 390 -6.08 -29.52 -18.96
N PRO A 391 -5.85 -29.67 -17.65
CA PRO A 391 -4.97 -30.70 -17.13
C PRO A 391 -5.69 -32.04 -17.41
N ALA A 392 -5.56 -32.54 -18.64
CA ALA A 392 -5.79 -33.95 -18.89
C ALA A 392 -4.79 -34.68 -17.98
N ASN A 393 -5.31 -35.21 -16.84
CA ASN A 393 -4.61 -36.16 -15.97
C ASN A 393 -3.07 -36.01 -15.93
N THR A 394 -2.54 -34.93 -15.42
CA THR A 394 -1.13 -34.85 -15.05
C THR A 394 -0.92 -35.28 -13.61
N VAL A 395 -1.40 -36.49 -13.30
CA VAL A 395 -0.71 -37.31 -12.35
C VAL A 395 0.61 -37.68 -13.03
N GLN A 396 1.74 -37.22 -12.49
CA GLN A 396 3.11 -37.65 -12.82
C GLN A 396 3.92 -36.92 -13.94
N HIS A 397 3.86 -35.61 -14.12
CA HIS A 397 4.94 -34.97 -14.91
C HIS A 397 5.73 -33.87 -14.18
N GLY A 398 5.35 -33.51 -12.94
CA GLY A 398 6.09 -32.56 -12.10
C GLY A 398 7.28 -33.15 -11.33
N ALA A 399 7.37 -34.48 -11.25
CA ALA A 399 8.44 -35.13 -10.45
C ALA A 399 9.77 -35.26 -11.22
N ASN A 400 9.77 -35.19 -12.56
CA ASN A 400 11.00 -35.39 -13.35
C ASN A 400 11.75 -34.11 -13.71
N ALA A 401 11.16 -32.92 -13.59
CA ALA A 401 11.87 -31.68 -13.82
C ALA A 401 12.70 -31.20 -12.60
N SER A 402 12.30 -31.57 -11.39
CA SER A 402 13.08 -31.24 -10.18
C SER A 402 14.27 -32.16 -9.92
N LEU A 403 14.36 -33.32 -10.60
CA LEU A 403 15.52 -34.22 -10.49
C LEU A 403 16.70 -33.77 -11.37
N ALA A 404 16.51 -32.84 -12.31
CA ALA A 404 17.54 -32.41 -13.24
C ALA A 404 18.52 -31.36 -12.68
N TYR A 405 18.16 -30.66 -11.61
CA TYR A 405 19.03 -29.60 -11.04
C TYR A 405 20.21 -30.11 -10.18
N GLY A 406 20.21 -31.37 -9.80
CA GLY A 406 21.31 -32.00 -9.04
C GLY A 406 22.23 -32.93 -9.85
N GLN A 407 21.85 -33.23 -11.11
CA GLN A 407 22.62 -34.08 -12.03
C GLN A 407 23.19 -33.17 -13.13
N GLY A 408 24.47 -33.36 -13.48
CA GLY A 408 25.12 -32.57 -14.51
C GLY A 408 24.34 -32.57 -15.83
N LEU A 409 24.51 -31.54 -16.66
CA LEU A 409 23.77 -31.30 -17.91
C LEU A 409 23.74 -32.54 -18.85
N GLU A 410 24.84 -33.29 -18.93
CA GLU A 410 24.92 -34.49 -19.75
C GLU A 410 23.98 -35.62 -19.29
N GLN A 411 23.85 -35.80 -17.96
CA GLN A 411 22.97 -36.82 -17.41
C GLN A 411 21.49 -36.44 -17.59
N ALA A 412 21.17 -35.16 -17.42
CA ALA A 412 19.83 -34.65 -17.64
C ALA A 412 19.40 -34.80 -19.13
N LEU A 413 20.27 -34.44 -20.04
CA LEU A 413 20.04 -34.64 -21.49
C LEU A 413 19.88 -36.13 -21.85
N SER A 414 20.71 -37.01 -21.33
CA SER A 414 20.64 -38.45 -21.57
C SER A 414 19.31 -39.03 -21.06
N SER A 415 18.87 -38.65 -19.85
CA SER A 415 17.58 -39.08 -19.29
C SER A 415 16.40 -38.59 -20.14
N PHE A 416 16.44 -37.36 -20.63
CA PHE A 416 15.41 -36.79 -21.49
C PHE A 416 15.37 -37.46 -22.87
N GLU A 417 16.51 -37.70 -23.48
CA GLU A 417 16.60 -38.45 -24.74
C GLU A 417 16.05 -39.87 -24.62
N GLN A 418 16.42 -40.57 -23.55
CA GLN A 418 15.93 -41.92 -23.27
C GLN A 418 14.41 -41.95 -23.13
N HIS A 419 13.85 -40.97 -22.44
CA HIS A 419 12.39 -40.84 -22.26
C HIS A 419 11.68 -40.65 -23.59
N LEU A 420 12.15 -39.69 -24.43
CA LEU A 420 11.58 -39.44 -25.76
C LEU A 420 11.63 -40.65 -26.68
N ILE A 421 12.75 -41.39 -26.66
CA ILE A 421 12.89 -42.60 -27.47
C ILE A 421 11.91 -43.69 -27.02
N ARG A 422 11.76 -43.93 -25.71
CA ARG A 422 10.79 -44.90 -25.18
C ARG A 422 9.37 -44.52 -25.55
N GLN A 423 9.03 -43.26 -25.42
CA GLN A 423 7.70 -42.77 -25.79
C GLN A 423 7.37 -42.96 -27.26
N ALA A 424 8.30 -42.63 -28.17
CA ALA A 424 8.12 -42.83 -29.58
C ALA A 424 8.02 -44.32 -29.98
N LEU A 425 8.81 -45.19 -29.35
CA LEU A 425 8.72 -46.64 -29.56
C LEU A 425 7.39 -47.21 -29.06
N HIS A 426 6.92 -46.76 -27.92
CA HIS A 426 5.62 -47.18 -27.40
C HIS A 426 4.47 -46.75 -28.28
N GLN A 427 4.47 -45.49 -28.78
CA GLN A 427 3.43 -44.98 -29.69
C GLN A 427 3.43 -45.66 -31.09
N THR A 428 4.57 -46.20 -31.48
CA THR A 428 4.72 -46.88 -32.78
C THR A 428 4.77 -48.41 -32.67
N GLU A 429 4.34 -48.96 -31.55
CA GLU A 429 4.29 -50.40 -31.26
C GLU A 429 5.63 -51.12 -31.56
N GLY A 430 6.75 -50.46 -31.22
CA GLY A 430 8.12 -51.00 -31.44
C GLY A 430 8.65 -50.80 -32.87
N ASN A 431 7.94 -50.14 -33.77
CA ASN A 431 8.40 -49.93 -35.14
C ASN A 431 9.46 -48.83 -35.21
N VAL A 432 10.73 -49.20 -35.23
CA VAL A 432 11.91 -48.32 -35.26
C VAL A 432 11.90 -47.33 -36.43
N VAL A 433 11.34 -47.69 -37.58
CA VAL A 433 11.29 -46.78 -38.75
C VAL A 433 10.29 -45.66 -38.53
N LYS A 434 9.09 -46.00 -38.03
CA LYS A 434 8.05 -45.02 -37.69
C LYS A 434 8.49 -44.13 -36.54
N ALA A 435 9.11 -44.67 -35.52
CA ALA A 435 9.67 -43.95 -34.38
C ALA A 435 10.76 -42.94 -34.81
N ALA A 436 11.67 -43.35 -35.69
CA ALA A 436 12.71 -42.46 -36.26
C ALA A 436 12.10 -41.28 -37.03
N ASN A 437 11.09 -41.54 -37.83
CA ASN A 437 10.36 -40.48 -38.57
C ASN A 437 9.63 -39.52 -37.62
N GLN A 438 9.01 -40.05 -36.55
CA GLN A 438 8.30 -39.25 -35.56
C GLN A 438 9.27 -38.36 -34.79
N LEU A 439 10.44 -38.87 -34.45
CA LEU A 439 11.51 -38.12 -33.75
C LEU A 439 12.33 -37.23 -34.72
N LYS A 440 12.05 -37.29 -36.02
CA LYS A 440 12.76 -36.54 -37.08
C LYS A 440 14.28 -36.77 -37.06
N ILE A 441 14.71 -38.00 -36.77
CA ILE A 441 16.12 -38.40 -36.78
C ILE A 441 16.35 -39.59 -37.72
N PRO A 442 17.56 -39.74 -38.30
CA PRO A 442 17.88 -40.88 -39.12
C PRO A 442 17.73 -42.21 -38.37
N ARG A 443 17.25 -43.27 -39.05
CA ARG A 443 17.06 -44.60 -38.44
C ARG A 443 18.35 -45.13 -37.78
N GLY A 444 19.53 -44.87 -38.41
CA GLY A 444 20.82 -45.27 -37.84
C GLY A 444 21.13 -44.59 -36.50
N THR A 445 20.80 -43.30 -36.40
CA THR A 445 20.97 -42.51 -35.18
C THR A 445 20.03 -43.00 -34.06
N LEU A 446 18.80 -43.37 -34.40
CA LEU A 446 17.87 -43.94 -33.41
C LEU A 446 18.38 -45.29 -32.89
N ARG A 447 18.85 -46.20 -33.80
CA ARG A 447 19.42 -47.50 -33.41
C ARG A 447 20.63 -47.33 -32.47
N TYR A 448 21.55 -46.45 -32.82
CA TYR A 448 22.71 -46.15 -31.98
C TYR A 448 22.31 -45.65 -30.58
N LYS A 449 21.33 -44.77 -30.52
CA LYS A 449 20.83 -44.25 -29.24
C LYS A 449 20.07 -45.32 -28.44
N MET A 450 19.32 -46.19 -29.09
CA MET A 450 18.68 -47.34 -28.43
C MET A 450 19.71 -48.27 -27.84
N GLU A 451 20.78 -48.63 -28.57
CA GLU A 451 21.85 -49.46 -28.07
C GLU A 451 22.63 -48.82 -26.92
N LYS A 452 22.88 -47.50 -27.04
CA LYS A 452 23.53 -46.70 -25.97
C LYS A 452 22.72 -46.70 -24.67
N TYR A 453 21.42 -46.71 -24.74
CA TYR A 453 20.51 -46.59 -23.58
C TYR A 453 19.86 -47.91 -23.15
N GLY A 454 20.19 -49.01 -23.81
CA GLY A 454 19.66 -50.33 -23.49
C GLY A 454 18.16 -50.49 -23.73
N LEU A 455 17.65 -49.95 -24.85
CA LEU A 455 16.22 -49.88 -25.21
C LEU A 455 15.92 -50.87 -26.35
#